data_e453cdb361b841916af0ac53091363bc
#
_entry.id   e453cdb361b841916af0ac53091363bc
#
_cell.length_a   1.000
_cell.length_b   1.000
_cell.length_c   1.000
_cell.angle_alpha   90.00
_cell.angle_beta   90.00
_cell.angle_gamma   90.00
#
_symmetry.space_group_name_H-M   'P 1'
#
loop_
_entity.id
_entity.type
_entity.pdbx_description
1 polymer ?
#
loop_
_entity_poly.entity_id
_entity_poly.type
_entity_poly.pdbx_seq_one_letter_code
_entity_poly.pdbx_strand_id
1 'polypeptide(L)'
;MTPLHGKTALVTGSTDGVGRLVAKRLAEAGFHVYVHGRDRKRGQEVVAEIRSKGGAADFQPADLSALAEVKGLARAVLDGTDRLDLLINNAGIGSGGTAGVRQTSRDGYELRFAVNYLSGFALTRLLLDQ
;
A
#
# COMPACT_ATOMS: atom_id res chain seq x y z
N MET A 1 16.75 12.90 18.00
CA MET A 1 16.09 13.56 16.86
C MET A 1 14.80 12.84 16.52
N THR A 2 13.70 13.55 16.50
CA THR A 2 12.38 12.92 16.35
C THR A 2 11.49 13.56 15.27
N PRO A 3 12.05 14.17 14.18
CA PRO A 3 11.17 14.86 13.23
C PRO A 3 10.24 13.91 12.47
N LEU A 4 10.46 12.60 12.56
CA LEU A 4 9.62 11.59 11.87
C LEU A 4 8.57 10.96 12.79
N HIS A 5 8.66 11.17 14.10
CA HIS A 5 7.62 10.67 15.00
C HIS A 5 6.30 11.40 14.78
N GLY A 6 5.22 10.64 14.80
CA GLY A 6 3.89 11.17 14.54
C GLY A 6 3.55 11.35 13.07
N LYS A 7 4.48 11.05 12.18
CA LYS A 7 4.21 11.07 10.74
C LYS A 7 3.60 9.75 10.30
N THR A 8 2.84 9.79 9.22
CA THR A 8 2.10 8.65 8.70
C THR A 8 2.53 8.35 7.28
N ALA A 9 2.71 7.07 6.98
CA ALA A 9 3.08 6.60 5.65
C ALA A 9 2.14 5.49 5.18
N LEU A 10 1.87 5.45 3.89
CA LEU A 10 1.23 4.32 3.23
C LEU A 10 2.22 3.73 2.24
N VAL A 11 2.49 2.44 2.34
CA VAL A 11 3.34 1.72 1.40
C VAL A 11 2.50 0.66 0.71
N THR A 12 2.22 0.81 -0.57
CA THR A 12 1.46 -0.20 -1.30
C THR A 12 2.36 -1.40 -1.61
N GLY A 13 1.76 -2.61 -1.61
CA GLY A 13 2.52 -3.83 -1.86
C GLY A 13 3.58 -4.09 -0.79
N SER A 14 3.23 -3.94 0.49
CA SER A 14 4.18 -4.01 1.58
C SER A 14 4.11 -5.28 2.41
N THR A 15 3.51 -6.36 1.88
CA THR A 15 3.44 -7.63 2.58
C THR A 15 4.62 -8.56 2.27
N ASP A 16 5.42 -8.23 1.28
CA ASP A 16 6.63 -8.99 0.95
C ASP A 16 7.66 -8.09 0.23
N GLY A 17 8.82 -8.67 -0.05
CA GLY A 17 9.87 -8.03 -0.85
C GLY A 17 10.31 -6.66 -0.36
N VAL A 18 10.58 -5.78 -1.33
CA VAL A 18 11.08 -4.42 -1.07
C VAL A 18 10.07 -3.60 -0.26
N GLY A 19 8.80 -3.70 -0.60
CA GLY A 19 7.75 -2.96 0.11
C GLY A 19 7.69 -3.29 1.60
N ARG A 20 7.82 -4.57 1.94
CA ARG A 20 7.86 -5.01 3.33
C ARG A 20 9.07 -4.42 4.06
N LEU A 21 10.24 -4.45 3.43
CA LEU A 21 11.45 -3.87 4.01
C LEU A 21 11.30 -2.36 4.24
N VAL A 22 10.75 -1.66 3.25
CA VAL A 22 10.51 -0.22 3.35
C VAL A 22 9.55 0.08 4.50
N ALA A 23 8.44 -0.67 4.59
CA ALA A 23 7.47 -0.48 5.68
C ALA A 23 8.13 -0.65 7.05
N LYS A 24 8.93 -1.68 7.22
CA LYS A 24 9.64 -1.94 8.48
C LYS A 24 10.63 -0.83 8.81
N ARG A 25 11.38 -0.37 7.83
CA ARG A 25 12.35 0.72 8.01
C ARG A 25 11.67 2.04 8.37
N LEU A 26 10.54 2.34 7.74
CA LEU A 26 9.77 3.55 8.08
C LEU A 26 9.25 3.47 9.51
N ALA A 27 8.76 2.31 9.93
CA ALA A 27 8.30 2.13 11.30
C ALA A 27 9.44 2.29 12.30
N GLU A 28 10.61 1.76 12.01
CA GLU A 28 11.82 1.96 12.83
C GLU A 28 12.18 3.44 12.95
N ALA A 29 11.94 4.22 11.89
CA ALA A 29 12.22 5.65 11.87
C ALA A 29 11.16 6.49 12.59
N GLY A 30 10.07 5.88 13.05
CA GLY A 30 9.05 6.56 13.83
C GLY A 30 7.73 6.82 13.12
N PHE A 31 7.58 6.39 11.88
CA PHE A 31 6.30 6.53 11.17
C PHE A 31 5.26 5.55 11.71
N HIS A 32 4.01 5.99 11.71
CA HIS A 32 2.88 5.06 11.72
C HIS A 32 2.70 4.59 10.27
N VAL A 33 2.81 3.29 10.03
CA VAL A 33 2.82 2.74 8.67
C VAL A 33 1.51 2.00 8.38
N TYR A 34 0.84 2.41 7.31
CA TYR A 34 -0.24 1.61 6.73
C TYR A 34 0.39 0.60 5.77
N VAL A 35 0.33 -0.65 6.18
CA VAL A 35 0.77 -1.80 5.38
C VAL A 35 -0.37 -2.17 4.45
N HIS A 36 -0.08 -2.38 3.18
CA HIS A 36 -1.08 -2.74 2.18
C HIS A 36 -0.69 -4.01 1.44
N GLY A 37 -1.69 -4.82 1.13
CA GLY A 37 -1.57 -5.99 0.28
C GLY A 37 -2.94 -6.62 0.10
N ARG A 38 -2.99 -7.70 -0.69
CA ARG A 38 -4.24 -8.44 -0.91
C ARG A 38 -4.45 -9.54 0.13
N ASP A 39 -3.37 -10.05 0.71
CA ASP A 39 -3.40 -11.19 1.63
C ASP A 39 -3.42 -10.69 3.07
N ARG A 40 -4.56 -10.88 3.75
CA ARG A 40 -4.74 -10.44 5.14
C ARG A 40 -3.76 -11.11 6.09
N LYS A 41 -3.49 -12.40 5.90
CA LYS A 41 -2.59 -13.13 6.77
C LYS A 41 -1.18 -12.55 6.71
N ARG A 42 -0.66 -12.32 5.51
CA ARG A 42 0.66 -11.70 5.32
C ARG A 42 0.68 -10.28 5.87
N GLY A 43 -0.38 -9.52 5.63
CA GLY A 43 -0.48 -8.16 6.14
C GLY A 43 -0.43 -8.11 7.66
N GLN A 44 -1.19 -8.96 8.33
CA GLN A 44 -1.19 -9.03 9.78
C GLN A 44 0.14 -9.51 10.35
N GLU A 45 0.84 -10.39 9.65
CA GLU A 45 2.18 -10.82 10.06
C GLU A 45 3.17 -9.64 10.05
N VAL A 46 3.14 -8.81 9.02
CA VAL A 46 3.99 -7.62 8.93
C VAL A 46 3.67 -6.63 10.03
N VAL A 47 2.38 -6.38 10.26
CA VAL A 47 1.93 -5.47 11.32
C VAL A 47 2.38 -5.98 12.69
N ALA A 48 2.20 -7.29 12.96
CA ALA A 48 2.62 -7.89 14.23
C ALA A 48 4.14 -7.77 14.42
N GLU A 49 4.90 -7.98 13.37
CA GLU A 49 6.35 -7.86 13.41
C GLU A 49 6.79 -6.43 13.74
N ILE A 50 6.16 -5.44 13.11
CA ILE A 50 6.43 -4.03 13.40
C ILE A 50 6.07 -3.68 14.85
N ARG A 51 4.89 -4.09 15.29
CA ARG A 51 4.41 -3.81 16.65
C ARG A 51 5.27 -4.49 17.71
N SER A 52 5.76 -5.69 17.44
CA SER A 52 6.61 -6.42 18.38
C SER A 52 7.93 -5.70 18.67
N LYS A 53 8.36 -4.82 17.77
CA LYS A 53 9.56 -4.02 17.92
C LYS A 53 9.27 -2.60 18.41
N GLY A 54 8.05 -2.35 18.87
CA GLY A 54 7.64 -1.05 19.40
C GLY A 54 7.17 -0.05 18.35
N GLY A 55 7.05 -0.46 17.09
CA GLY A 55 6.56 0.39 16.01
C GLY A 55 5.04 0.47 15.95
N ALA A 56 4.54 1.36 15.11
CA ALA A 56 3.11 1.54 14.88
C ALA A 56 2.76 1.18 13.44
N ALA A 57 1.78 0.33 13.27
CA ALA A 57 1.31 -0.07 11.94
C ALA A 57 -0.11 -0.59 11.99
N ASP A 58 -0.82 -0.43 10.87
CA ASP A 58 -2.13 -1.03 10.61
C ASP A 58 -2.13 -1.61 9.22
N PHE A 59 -3.00 -2.58 8.97
CA PHE A 59 -3.10 -3.22 7.66
C PHE A 59 -4.39 -2.79 6.97
N GLN A 60 -4.26 -2.44 5.68
CA GLN A 60 -5.39 -2.13 4.82
C GLN A 60 -5.35 -3.03 3.59
N PRO A 61 -6.31 -3.96 3.45
CA PRO A 61 -6.38 -4.80 2.26
C PRO A 61 -6.98 -4.05 1.07
N ALA A 62 -6.47 -4.30 -0.10
CA ALA A 62 -7.08 -3.83 -1.34
C ALA A 62 -6.47 -4.57 -2.52
N ASP A 63 -7.31 -4.89 -3.52
CA ASP A 63 -6.87 -5.35 -4.82
C ASP A 63 -6.77 -4.14 -5.74
N LEU A 64 -5.55 -3.73 -6.05
CA LEU A 64 -5.31 -2.52 -6.85
C LEU A 64 -5.65 -2.69 -8.33
N SER A 65 -6.04 -3.88 -8.76
CA SER A 65 -6.56 -4.08 -10.12
C SER A 65 -7.97 -3.52 -10.28
N ALA A 66 -8.66 -3.21 -9.19
CA ALA A 66 -10.03 -2.67 -9.21
C ALA A 66 -10.04 -1.24 -8.67
N LEU A 67 -10.50 -0.29 -9.48
CA LEU A 67 -10.55 1.13 -9.07
C LEU A 67 -11.44 1.35 -7.85
N ALA A 68 -12.51 0.57 -7.69
CA ALA A 68 -13.37 0.65 -6.50
C ALA A 68 -12.58 0.34 -5.23
N GLU A 69 -11.66 -0.62 -5.28
CA GLU A 69 -10.83 -0.97 -4.14
C GLU A 69 -9.71 0.05 -3.90
N VAL A 70 -9.19 0.67 -4.95
CA VAL A 70 -8.26 1.81 -4.81
C VAL A 70 -8.93 2.95 -4.05
N LYS A 71 -10.16 3.28 -4.41
CA LYS A 71 -10.96 4.30 -3.71
C LYS A 71 -11.21 3.90 -2.25
N GLY A 72 -11.52 2.63 -2.02
CA GLY A 72 -11.71 2.11 -0.66
C GLY A 72 -10.45 2.22 0.19
N LEU A 73 -9.28 1.93 -0.39
CA LEU A 73 -8.00 2.07 0.29
C LEU A 73 -7.74 3.53 0.68
N ALA A 74 -7.94 4.45 -0.26
CA ALA A 74 -7.77 5.87 0.02
C ALA A 74 -8.70 6.31 1.15
N ARG A 75 -9.97 5.92 1.09
CA ARG A 75 -10.95 6.25 2.12
C ARG A 75 -10.53 5.70 3.48
N ALA A 76 -10.09 4.46 3.54
CA ALA A 76 -9.70 3.82 4.80
C ALA A 76 -8.50 4.54 5.44
N VAL A 77 -7.53 4.95 4.64
CA VAL A 77 -6.38 5.71 5.14
C VAL A 77 -6.80 7.09 5.62
N LEU A 78 -7.64 7.78 4.85
CA LEU A 78 -8.15 9.12 5.22
C LEU A 78 -8.98 9.09 6.49
N ASP A 79 -9.75 8.03 6.71
CA ASP A 79 -10.55 7.88 7.91
C ASP A 79 -9.69 7.54 9.14
N GLY A 80 -8.53 6.95 8.92
CA GLY A 80 -7.64 6.49 10.00
C GLY A 80 -6.59 7.50 10.42
N THR A 81 -6.36 8.55 9.66
CA THR A 81 -5.37 9.57 10.00
C THR A 81 -5.81 10.95 9.54
N ASP A 82 -5.47 11.96 10.34
CA ASP A 82 -5.74 13.35 9.96
C ASP A 82 -4.80 13.83 8.86
N ARG A 83 -3.68 13.13 8.69
CA ARG A 83 -2.66 13.54 7.74
C ARG A 83 -1.85 12.35 7.25
N LEU A 84 -1.67 12.25 5.96
CA LEU A 84 -0.74 11.30 5.35
C LEU A 84 0.49 12.09 4.87
N ASP A 85 1.66 11.77 5.43
CA ASP A 85 2.90 12.50 5.13
C ASP A 85 3.66 11.89 3.97
N LEU A 86 3.52 10.59 3.75
CA LEU A 86 4.31 9.88 2.74
C LEU A 86 3.48 8.78 2.08
N LEU A 87 3.46 8.79 0.76
CA LEU A 87 2.88 7.71 -0.04
C LEU A 87 3.98 7.08 -0.88
N ILE A 88 4.16 5.76 -0.74
CA ILE A 88 5.08 5.01 -1.58
C ILE A 88 4.28 4.05 -2.44
N ASN A 89 4.19 4.35 -3.73
CA ASN A 89 3.55 3.51 -4.73
C ASN A 89 4.53 2.41 -5.16
N ASN A 90 4.57 1.34 -4.39
CA ASN A 90 5.50 0.23 -4.60
C ASN A 90 4.83 -1.00 -5.25
N ALA A 91 3.52 -1.15 -5.11
CA ALA A 91 2.81 -2.32 -5.64
C ALA A 91 3.02 -2.48 -7.14
N GLY A 92 3.26 -3.69 -7.58
CA GLY A 92 3.41 -4.01 -8.99
C GLY A 92 3.30 -5.50 -9.21
N ILE A 93 2.93 -5.89 -10.42
CA ILE A 93 2.87 -7.28 -10.84
C ILE A 93 3.66 -7.47 -12.13
N GLY A 94 4.24 -8.67 -12.28
CA GLY A 94 4.93 -9.06 -13.49
C GLY A 94 4.01 -9.82 -14.45
N SER A 95 4.60 -10.53 -15.40
CA SER A 95 3.86 -11.30 -16.41
C SER A 95 3.13 -12.52 -15.82
N GLY A 96 3.49 -12.93 -14.64
CA GLY A 96 2.81 -14.01 -13.92
C GLY A 96 2.83 -15.36 -14.59
N GLY A 97 3.76 -15.62 -15.50
CA GLY A 97 3.85 -16.88 -16.21
C GLY A 97 2.81 -17.06 -17.33
N THR A 98 2.02 -16.03 -17.60
CA THR A 98 1.01 -16.03 -18.67
C THR A 98 1.52 -15.28 -19.91
N ALA A 99 2.79 -15.48 -20.26
CA ALA A 99 3.44 -14.77 -21.35
C ALA A 99 2.60 -14.85 -22.64
N GLY A 100 2.37 -13.69 -23.26
CA GLY A 100 1.61 -13.59 -24.49
C GLY A 100 0.10 -13.57 -24.32
N VAL A 101 -0.43 -13.73 -23.12
CA VAL A 101 -1.87 -13.66 -22.86
C VAL A 101 -2.19 -12.34 -22.15
N ARG A 102 -3.02 -11.53 -22.80
CA ARG A 102 -3.50 -10.29 -22.21
C ARG A 102 -4.56 -10.60 -21.15
N GLN A 103 -4.32 -10.13 -19.93
CA GLN A 103 -5.30 -10.20 -18.86
C GLN A 103 -5.92 -8.82 -18.65
N THR A 104 -7.18 -8.81 -18.26
CA THR A 104 -7.96 -7.57 -18.14
C THR A 104 -8.48 -7.43 -16.71
N SER A 105 -8.41 -6.21 -16.15
CA SER A 105 -8.98 -5.90 -14.86
C SER A 105 -10.50 -5.81 -14.93
N ARG A 106 -11.14 -5.75 -13.75
CA ARG A 106 -12.61 -5.57 -13.66
C ARG A 106 -13.08 -4.31 -14.38
N ASP A 107 -12.23 -3.28 -14.44
CA ASP A 107 -12.56 -2.01 -15.09
C ASP A 107 -12.26 -2.00 -16.59
N GLY A 108 -11.83 -3.13 -17.14
CA GLY A 108 -11.59 -3.26 -18.59
C GLY A 108 -10.20 -2.85 -19.06
N TYR A 109 -9.28 -2.55 -18.15
CA TYR A 109 -7.91 -2.18 -18.51
C TYR A 109 -7.00 -3.41 -18.51
N GLU A 110 -5.89 -3.33 -19.26
CA GLU A 110 -4.89 -4.39 -19.20
C GLU A 110 -4.38 -4.48 -17.76
N LEU A 111 -4.23 -5.71 -17.24
CA LEU A 111 -4.05 -5.95 -15.81
C LEU A 111 -2.79 -5.28 -15.25
N ARG A 112 -1.66 -5.39 -15.94
CA ARG A 112 -0.40 -4.79 -15.46
C ARG A 112 -0.46 -3.27 -15.49
N PHE A 113 -1.07 -2.70 -16.54
CA PHE A 113 -1.30 -1.27 -16.60
C PHE A 113 -2.18 -0.81 -15.43
N ALA A 114 -3.25 -1.56 -15.14
CA ALA A 114 -4.15 -1.23 -14.04
C ALA A 114 -3.41 -1.22 -12.70
N VAL A 115 -2.65 -2.26 -12.39
CA VAL A 115 -1.96 -2.38 -11.10
C VAL A 115 -0.71 -1.51 -11.03
N ASN A 116 0.14 -1.56 -12.07
CA ASN A 116 1.47 -0.94 -12.00
C ASN A 116 1.46 0.57 -12.25
N TYR A 117 0.43 1.09 -12.91
CA TYR A 117 0.35 2.49 -13.25
C TYR A 117 -0.93 3.17 -12.77
N LEU A 118 -2.08 2.70 -13.26
CA LEU A 118 -3.36 3.38 -13.04
C LEU A 118 -3.72 3.47 -11.55
N SER A 119 -3.50 2.39 -10.79
CA SER A 119 -3.83 2.38 -9.36
C SER A 119 -3.03 3.43 -8.59
N GLY A 120 -1.73 3.54 -8.85
CA GLY A 120 -0.86 4.51 -8.20
C GLY A 120 -1.24 5.94 -8.56
N PHE A 121 -1.56 6.18 -9.82
CA PHE A 121 -2.05 7.48 -10.27
C PHE A 121 -3.34 7.86 -9.57
N ALA A 122 -4.33 6.96 -9.55
CA ALA A 122 -5.61 7.21 -8.90
C ALA A 122 -5.46 7.41 -7.40
N LEU A 123 -4.68 6.56 -6.74
CA LEU A 123 -4.44 6.65 -5.30
C LEU A 123 -3.77 7.98 -4.94
N THR A 124 -2.76 8.37 -5.69
CA THR A 124 -2.06 9.64 -5.49
C THR A 124 -3.02 10.81 -5.60
N ARG A 125 -3.86 10.82 -6.64
CA ARG A 125 -4.86 11.87 -6.83
C ARG A 125 -5.84 11.94 -5.67
N LEU A 126 -6.31 10.80 -5.21
CA LEU A 126 -7.28 10.72 -4.11
C LEU A 126 -6.69 11.18 -2.77
N LEU A 127 -5.39 10.99 -2.57
CA LEU A 127 -4.72 11.31 -1.30
C LEU A 127 -4.05 12.69 -1.29
N LEU A 128 -3.91 13.34 -2.45
CA LEU A 128 -3.26 14.67 -2.53
C LEU A 128 -4.07 15.79 -1.89
N ASP A 129 -5.37 15.66 -1.85
CA ASP A 129 -6.28 16.71 -1.39
C ASP A 129 -6.52 16.66 0.13
N GLN A 130 -5.50 16.39 0.90
CA GLN A 130 -5.57 16.30 2.36
C GLN A 130 -5.20 17.59 3.04
#